data_18ff191c69afb1ab3c0bd2f348bfa0c5
#
_entry.id   18ff191c69afb1ab3c0bd2f348bfa0c5
#
_cell.length_a   1.000
_cell.length_b   1.000
_cell.length_c   1.000
_cell.angle_alpha   90.00
_cell.angle_beta   90.00
_cell.angle_gamma   90.00
#
_symmetry.space_group_name_H-M   'P 1'
#
loop_
_entity.id
_entity.type
_entity.pdbx_description
1 polymer ?
#
loop_
_entity_poly.entity_id
_entity_poly.type
_entity_poly.pdbx_seq_one_letter_code
_entity_poly.pdbx_strand_id
1 'polypeptide(L)'
;MSKAIDFAPIIEVSRDAARLEQELRNAKRDVQTFEHEGVKYLVNSNNGGLEKLPVYHFNTLNAATLTGIADYVKANPDTTDQHEKLFIHVVGPNEVRLYGPSLGATKERELFVKAAIGDRSGLADKGGKFHTQEAFAVWLLTAFAKQADLDYVRNVIGTLKAEKVAESTDNGFAQMVATKNGVQSGFAEVKNPVVLAPYRSFPEIAPVEQSFLLRLKNDEDGKPPVVALFNADNGGWAVEAVARIKAWLAAELPKTPIIG
;
A
#
# COMPACT_ATOMS: atom_id res chain seq x y z
N MET A 1 9.22 -45.14 12.23
CA MET A 1 8.25 -45.14 13.36
C MET A 1 6.97 -44.46 12.88
N SER A 2 5.91 -45.25 12.63
CA SER A 2 4.61 -44.72 12.23
C SER A 2 3.98 -44.09 13.48
N LYS A 3 3.64 -42.79 13.45
CA LYS A 3 2.87 -42.12 14.48
C LYS A 3 1.45 -42.73 14.46
N ALA A 4 1.08 -43.36 15.55
CA ALA A 4 -0.30 -43.79 15.71
C ALA A 4 -1.23 -42.58 15.60
N ILE A 5 -2.24 -42.67 14.75
CA ILE A 5 -3.25 -41.62 14.61
C ILE A 5 -4.13 -41.69 15.89
N ASP A 6 -4.20 -40.60 16.62
CA ASP A 6 -5.08 -40.47 17.75
C ASP A 6 -6.50 -40.24 17.25
N PHE A 7 -7.37 -41.24 17.42
CA PHE A 7 -8.79 -41.17 17.06
C PHE A 7 -9.68 -40.60 18.13
N ALA A 8 -9.15 -40.31 19.33
CA ALA A 8 -9.95 -39.84 20.46
C ALA A 8 -10.79 -38.58 20.12
N PRO A 9 -10.27 -37.57 19.44
CA PRO A 9 -11.05 -36.39 19.05
C PRO A 9 -12.19 -36.74 18.08
N ILE A 10 -11.96 -37.69 17.16
CA ILE A 10 -12.98 -38.12 16.19
C ILE A 10 -14.12 -38.88 16.89
N ILE A 11 -13.75 -39.70 17.88
CA ILE A 11 -14.72 -40.44 18.67
C ILE A 11 -15.59 -39.53 19.54
N GLU A 12 -14.98 -38.49 20.12
CA GLU A 12 -15.68 -37.48 20.91
C GLU A 12 -16.69 -36.70 20.08
N VAL A 13 -16.26 -36.19 18.93
CA VAL A 13 -17.14 -35.50 17.94
C VAL A 13 -18.27 -36.42 17.48
N SER A 14 -17.99 -37.70 17.24
CA SER A 14 -19.01 -38.68 16.85
C SER A 14 -20.03 -38.97 17.94
N ARG A 15 -19.61 -39.00 19.22
CA ARG A 15 -20.52 -39.17 20.37
C ARG A 15 -21.44 -37.97 20.57
N ASP A 16 -20.87 -36.75 20.45
CA ASP A 16 -21.64 -35.53 20.58
C ASP A 16 -22.64 -35.39 19.41
N ALA A 17 -22.25 -35.78 18.20
CA ALA A 17 -23.14 -35.84 17.06
C ALA A 17 -24.29 -36.84 17.23
N ALA A 18 -24.01 -38.05 17.78
CA ALA A 18 -25.04 -39.07 18.03
C ALA A 18 -26.05 -38.62 19.10
N ARG A 19 -25.54 -37.92 20.14
CA ARG A 19 -26.43 -37.36 21.17
C ARG A 19 -27.33 -36.27 20.59
N LEU A 20 -26.76 -35.41 19.78
CA LEU A 20 -27.49 -34.34 19.09
C LEU A 20 -28.52 -34.87 18.10
N GLU A 21 -28.19 -35.97 17.37
CA GLU A 21 -29.13 -36.64 16.47
C GLU A 21 -30.34 -37.20 17.23
N GLN A 22 -30.13 -37.69 18.45
CA GLN A 22 -31.21 -38.18 19.29
C GLN A 22 -32.10 -37.06 19.84
N GLU A 23 -31.49 -35.90 20.19
CA GLU A 23 -32.21 -34.68 20.57
C GLU A 23 -33.01 -34.12 19.40
N LEU A 24 -32.45 -34.16 18.16
CA LEU A 24 -33.11 -33.77 16.91
C LEU A 24 -34.39 -34.58 16.63
N ARG A 25 -34.29 -35.89 16.72
CA ARG A 25 -35.45 -36.78 16.54
C ARG A 25 -36.57 -36.48 17.53
N ASN A 26 -36.21 -36.11 18.76
CA ASN A 26 -37.14 -35.75 19.80
C ASN A 26 -37.76 -34.35 19.61
N ALA A 27 -37.04 -33.42 18.98
CA ALA A 27 -37.48 -32.05 18.81
C ALA A 27 -38.24 -31.77 17.50
N LYS A 28 -38.38 -32.77 16.58
CA LYS A 28 -38.99 -32.63 15.24
C LYS A 28 -38.42 -31.47 14.45
N ARG A 29 -37.12 -31.18 14.55
CA ARG A 29 -36.43 -30.14 13.80
C ARG A 29 -35.60 -30.74 12.69
N ASP A 30 -35.72 -30.21 11.47
CA ASP A 30 -35.06 -30.72 10.28
C ASP A 30 -33.55 -30.40 10.21
N VAL A 31 -33.09 -29.37 10.94
CA VAL A 31 -31.70 -28.88 10.91
C VAL A 31 -31.25 -28.40 12.28
N GLN A 32 -30.11 -28.88 12.78
CA GLN A 32 -29.43 -28.30 13.96
C GLN A 32 -27.96 -28.04 13.69
N THR A 33 -27.44 -27.02 14.40
CA THR A 33 -26.03 -26.68 14.37
C THR A 33 -25.41 -26.88 15.75
N PHE A 34 -24.18 -27.37 15.83
CA PHE A 34 -23.40 -27.39 17.07
C PHE A 34 -22.00 -26.82 16.82
N GLU A 35 -21.38 -26.37 17.89
CA GLU A 35 -20.04 -25.81 17.84
C GLU A 35 -19.08 -26.72 18.61
N HIS A 36 -17.96 -27.06 17.94
CA HIS A 36 -16.87 -27.82 18.56
C HIS A 36 -15.54 -27.12 18.19
N GLU A 37 -14.74 -26.82 19.21
CA GLU A 37 -13.47 -26.06 19.06
C GLU A 37 -13.58 -24.76 18.22
N GLY A 38 -14.71 -24.06 18.35
CA GLY A 38 -14.94 -22.81 17.58
C GLY A 38 -15.35 -23.02 16.12
N VAL A 39 -15.60 -24.25 15.71
CA VAL A 39 -16.12 -24.60 14.38
C VAL A 39 -17.58 -24.98 14.48
N LYS A 40 -18.44 -24.35 13.69
CA LYS A 40 -19.86 -24.69 13.60
C LYS A 40 -20.09 -25.78 12.56
N TYR A 41 -20.89 -26.75 12.93
CA TYR A 41 -21.28 -27.91 12.12
C TYR A 41 -22.78 -27.94 11.94
N LEU A 42 -23.21 -28.38 10.77
CA LEU A 42 -24.58 -28.74 10.45
C LEU A 42 -24.73 -30.25 10.61
N VAL A 43 -25.73 -30.69 11.35
CA VAL A 43 -26.12 -32.10 11.40
C VAL A 43 -27.14 -32.34 10.30
N ASN A 44 -26.78 -33.12 9.32
CA ASN A 44 -27.72 -33.53 8.28
C ASN A 44 -28.58 -34.66 8.78
N SER A 45 -29.86 -34.37 9.09
CA SER A 45 -30.81 -35.33 9.65
C SER A 45 -31.14 -36.52 8.74
N ASN A 46 -30.88 -36.38 7.43
CA ASN A 46 -31.23 -37.43 6.45
C ASN A 46 -30.18 -38.53 6.36
N ASN A 47 -28.89 -38.24 6.64
CA ASN A 47 -27.82 -39.23 6.53
C ASN A 47 -26.92 -39.32 7.77
N GLY A 48 -27.20 -38.54 8.82
CA GLY A 48 -26.37 -38.48 10.02
C GLY A 48 -24.98 -37.87 9.81
N GLY A 49 -24.75 -37.24 8.65
CA GLY A 49 -23.49 -36.62 8.30
C GLY A 49 -23.30 -35.29 9.01
N LEU A 50 -22.04 -34.99 9.35
CA LEU A 50 -21.63 -33.71 9.85
C LEU A 50 -21.07 -32.90 8.67
N GLU A 51 -21.68 -31.79 8.37
CA GLU A 51 -21.14 -30.82 7.41
C GLU A 51 -20.62 -29.61 8.17
N LYS A 52 -19.35 -29.25 7.91
CA LYS A 52 -18.80 -28.00 8.42
C LYS A 52 -19.59 -26.85 7.80
N LEU A 53 -20.22 -26.02 8.64
CA LEU A 53 -20.87 -24.83 8.14
C LEU A 53 -19.83 -23.91 7.50
N PRO A 54 -20.12 -23.42 6.29
CA PRO A 54 -19.25 -22.41 5.68
C PRO A 54 -19.22 -21.18 6.60
N VAL A 55 -18.03 -20.71 6.92
CA VAL A 55 -17.86 -19.42 7.56
C VAL A 55 -18.14 -18.38 6.48
N TYR A 56 -19.27 -17.69 6.61
CA TYR A 56 -19.55 -16.56 5.73
C TYR A 56 -18.70 -15.37 6.18
N HIS A 57 -17.79 -14.94 5.32
CA HIS A 57 -17.04 -13.71 5.50
C HIS A 57 -17.82 -12.56 4.88
N PHE A 58 -17.73 -11.39 5.49
CA PHE A 58 -18.21 -10.17 4.84
C PHE A 58 -17.42 -9.90 3.56
N ASN A 59 -18.07 -9.35 2.55
CA ASN A 59 -17.33 -8.89 1.38
C ASN A 59 -16.39 -7.77 1.78
N THR A 60 -15.10 -7.93 1.48
CA THR A 60 -14.09 -6.91 1.74
C THR A 60 -14.46 -5.60 1.06
N LEU A 61 -14.54 -4.53 1.83
CA LEU A 61 -14.75 -3.19 1.30
C LEU A 61 -13.43 -2.61 0.77
N ASN A 62 -13.50 -1.95 -0.39
CA ASN A 62 -12.35 -1.27 -0.96
C ASN A 62 -12.45 0.23 -0.73
N ALA A 63 -11.41 0.83 -0.18
CA ALA A 63 -11.27 2.26 0.04
C ALA A 63 -10.06 2.81 -0.76
N ALA A 64 -10.13 4.07 -1.16
CA ALA A 64 -9.03 4.77 -1.81
C ALA A 64 -8.29 5.71 -0.85
N THR A 65 -8.67 5.75 0.44
CA THR A 65 -8.21 6.72 1.45
C THR A 65 -8.03 6.04 2.80
N LEU A 66 -7.16 6.59 3.65
CA LEU A 66 -7.04 6.17 5.06
C LEU A 66 -8.29 6.56 5.84
N THR A 67 -8.90 7.69 5.50
CA THR A 67 -10.16 8.16 6.07
C THR A 67 -11.25 7.09 5.94
N GLY A 68 -11.32 6.37 4.81
CA GLY A 68 -12.30 5.30 4.63
C GLY A 68 -12.15 4.15 5.64
N ILE A 69 -10.93 3.81 6.06
CA ILE A 69 -10.72 2.84 7.15
C ILE A 69 -11.15 3.44 8.50
N ALA A 70 -10.76 4.69 8.75
CA ALA A 70 -11.10 5.36 10.02
C ALA A 70 -12.62 5.50 10.19
N ASP A 71 -13.33 5.87 9.14
CA ASP A 71 -14.78 6.02 9.14
C ASP A 71 -15.48 4.68 9.34
N TYR A 72 -15.02 3.60 8.70
CA TYR A 72 -15.55 2.27 8.93
C TYR A 72 -15.42 1.85 10.40
N VAL A 73 -14.24 2.02 11.00
CA VAL A 73 -14.01 1.69 12.41
C VAL A 73 -14.87 2.54 13.33
N LYS A 74 -15.00 3.86 13.08
CA LYS A 74 -15.80 4.78 13.89
C LYS A 74 -17.31 4.51 13.76
N ALA A 75 -17.79 4.24 12.56
CA ALA A 75 -19.20 3.99 12.30
C ALA A 75 -19.67 2.62 12.80
N ASN A 76 -18.76 1.66 12.89
CA ASN A 76 -19.07 0.29 13.29
C ASN A 76 -20.33 -0.30 12.60
N PRO A 77 -20.41 -0.32 11.26
CA PRO A 77 -21.65 -0.62 10.54
C PRO A 77 -22.11 -2.07 10.75
N ASP A 78 -21.18 -2.99 11.00
CA ASP A 78 -21.45 -4.41 11.08
C ASP A 78 -21.69 -4.91 12.53
N THR A 79 -21.75 -4.00 13.51
CA THR A 79 -22.12 -4.23 14.93
C THR A 79 -21.83 -5.64 15.45
N THR A 80 -20.62 -6.13 15.28
CA THR A 80 -20.23 -7.45 15.78
C THR A 80 -19.49 -7.30 17.11
N ASP A 81 -19.63 -8.25 18.02
CA ASP A 81 -18.86 -8.33 19.28
C ASP A 81 -17.33 -8.38 19.06
N GLN A 82 -16.91 -8.46 17.78
CA GLN A 82 -15.51 -8.57 17.37
C GLN A 82 -14.86 -7.21 17.06
N HIS A 83 -15.63 -6.11 17.03
CA HIS A 83 -15.09 -4.78 16.73
C HIS A 83 -13.99 -4.32 17.68
N GLU A 84 -14.04 -4.74 18.95
CA GLU A 84 -13.02 -4.43 19.94
C GLU A 84 -11.66 -5.12 19.67
N LYS A 85 -11.64 -6.10 18.75
CA LYS A 85 -10.47 -6.92 18.41
C LYS A 85 -9.92 -6.64 17.01
N LEU A 86 -10.39 -5.57 16.36
CA LEU A 86 -9.87 -5.16 15.07
C LEU A 86 -8.43 -4.68 15.19
N PHE A 87 -7.65 -4.89 14.16
CA PHE A 87 -6.33 -4.29 14.03
C PHE A 87 -6.04 -3.85 12.59
N ILE A 88 -5.19 -2.87 12.46
CA ILE A 88 -4.79 -2.33 11.17
C ILE A 88 -3.39 -2.83 10.83
N HIS A 89 -3.22 -3.33 9.61
CA HIS A 89 -1.94 -3.69 9.03
C HIS A 89 -1.57 -2.73 7.91
N VAL A 90 -0.54 -1.91 8.13
CA VAL A 90 0.07 -1.08 7.10
C VAL A 90 1.02 -1.96 6.30
N VAL A 91 0.56 -2.43 5.14
CA VAL A 91 1.31 -3.37 4.27
C VAL A 91 2.46 -2.66 3.58
N GLY A 92 2.26 -1.38 3.27
CA GLY A 92 3.24 -0.56 2.59
C GLY A 92 2.76 0.88 2.42
N PRO A 93 3.50 1.70 1.68
CA PRO A 93 3.22 3.12 1.54
C PRO A 93 1.91 3.43 0.80
N ASN A 94 1.33 2.46 0.12
CA ASN A 94 0.14 2.60 -0.72
C ASN A 94 -0.95 1.54 -0.44
N GLU A 95 -0.78 0.72 0.60
CA GLU A 95 -1.78 -0.28 0.98
C GLU A 95 -1.88 -0.45 2.49
N VAL A 96 -3.13 -0.38 3.00
CA VAL A 96 -3.48 -0.60 4.40
C VAL A 96 -4.68 -1.53 4.46
N ARG A 97 -4.68 -2.45 5.42
CA ARG A 97 -5.73 -3.46 5.61
C ARG A 97 -6.27 -3.44 7.03
N LEU A 98 -7.57 -3.54 7.18
CA LEU A 98 -8.26 -3.72 8.45
C LEU A 98 -8.69 -5.17 8.60
N TYR A 99 -8.19 -5.81 9.63
CA TYR A 99 -8.48 -7.21 9.93
C TYR A 99 -9.25 -7.39 11.24
N GLY A 100 -10.08 -8.42 11.27
CA GLY A 100 -10.64 -8.99 12.48
C GLY A 100 -9.65 -9.88 13.25
N PRO A 101 -10.08 -10.41 14.40
CA PRO A 101 -9.32 -11.41 15.16
C PRO A 101 -9.17 -12.70 14.36
N SER A 102 -8.23 -13.55 14.76
CA SER A 102 -8.14 -14.90 14.19
C SER A 102 -9.32 -15.77 14.67
N LEU A 103 -9.94 -16.46 13.73
CA LEU A 103 -11.14 -17.26 13.97
C LEU A 103 -10.84 -18.76 13.91
N GLY A 104 -11.49 -19.50 14.79
CA GLY A 104 -11.51 -20.97 14.79
C GLY A 104 -10.13 -21.64 14.89
N ALA A 105 -10.12 -22.93 14.62
CA ALA A 105 -8.90 -23.76 14.63
C ALA A 105 -7.94 -23.42 13.48
N THR A 106 -8.44 -22.93 12.35
CA THR A 106 -7.66 -22.56 11.17
C THR A 106 -6.88 -21.26 11.36
N LYS A 107 -7.19 -20.47 12.40
CA LYS A 107 -6.56 -19.17 12.66
C LYS A 107 -6.67 -18.18 11.50
N GLU A 108 -7.66 -18.33 10.65
CA GLU A 108 -7.95 -17.40 9.56
C GLU A 108 -8.37 -16.04 10.12
N ARG A 109 -8.10 -14.99 9.35
CA ARG A 109 -8.48 -13.62 9.68
C ARG A 109 -9.39 -13.08 8.61
N GLU A 110 -10.46 -12.43 9.02
CA GLU A 110 -11.36 -11.75 8.11
C GLU A 110 -10.78 -10.38 7.72
N LEU A 111 -10.79 -10.09 6.43
CA LEU A 111 -10.38 -8.79 5.89
C LEU A 111 -11.64 -7.94 5.67
N PHE A 112 -11.84 -6.95 6.53
CA PHE A 112 -13.00 -6.06 6.48
C PHE A 112 -12.84 -4.95 5.44
N VAL A 113 -11.72 -4.23 5.51
CA VAL A 113 -11.46 -3.10 4.60
C VAL A 113 -10.03 -3.19 4.06
N LYS A 114 -9.89 -2.97 2.77
CA LYS A 114 -8.62 -2.77 2.09
C LYS A 114 -8.60 -1.34 1.52
N ALA A 115 -7.71 -0.49 2.05
CA ALA A 115 -7.39 0.77 1.41
C ALA A 115 -6.17 0.59 0.53
N ALA A 116 -6.30 0.92 -0.75
CA ALA A 116 -5.19 0.83 -1.69
C ALA A 116 -5.26 1.97 -2.72
N ILE A 117 -4.10 2.51 -3.05
CA ILE A 117 -3.95 3.56 -4.08
C ILE A 117 -2.86 3.16 -5.07
N GLY A 118 -3.00 3.63 -6.32
CA GLY A 118 -1.97 3.52 -7.34
C GLY A 118 -0.88 4.59 -7.19
N ASP A 119 0.24 4.40 -7.87
CA ASP A 119 1.29 5.43 -8.00
C ASP A 119 0.78 6.60 -8.85
N ARG A 120 0.49 7.73 -8.19
CA ARG A 120 0.03 8.96 -8.85
C ARG A 120 1.20 9.81 -9.35
N SER A 121 2.43 9.51 -8.92
CA SER A 121 3.62 10.22 -9.39
C SER A 121 4.08 9.76 -10.77
N GLY A 122 3.68 8.59 -11.22
CA GLY A 122 4.15 7.98 -12.45
C GLY A 122 5.63 7.63 -12.45
N LEU A 123 6.29 7.60 -11.29
CA LEU A 123 7.72 7.27 -11.18
C LEU A 123 8.02 5.84 -11.61
N ALA A 124 7.08 4.91 -11.42
CA ALA A 124 7.23 3.53 -11.88
C ALA A 124 7.42 3.44 -13.40
N ASP A 125 6.71 4.30 -14.15
CA ASP A 125 6.74 4.30 -15.61
C ASP A 125 7.75 5.26 -16.21
N LYS A 126 7.94 6.42 -15.58
CA LYS A 126 8.73 7.55 -16.13
C LYS A 126 10.11 7.68 -15.50
N GLY A 127 10.28 7.20 -14.26
CA GLY A 127 11.57 7.25 -13.57
C GLY A 127 12.67 6.51 -14.33
N GLY A 128 13.88 7.05 -14.36
CA GLY A 128 15.02 6.49 -15.08
C GLY A 128 14.95 6.60 -16.60
N LYS A 129 13.91 7.22 -17.17
CA LYS A 129 13.76 7.45 -18.61
C LYS A 129 13.99 8.92 -18.95
N PHE A 130 14.55 9.15 -20.13
CA PHE A 130 14.73 10.50 -20.66
C PHE A 130 13.44 11.00 -21.34
N HIS A 131 13.08 12.23 -21.04
CA HIS A 131 11.88 12.92 -21.52
C HIS A 131 12.27 14.22 -22.19
N THR A 132 11.46 14.66 -23.15
CA THR A 132 11.59 16.02 -23.67
C THR A 132 11.37 17.03 -22.55
N GLN A 133 11.94 18.21 -22.69
CA GLN A 133 11.84 19.30 -21.72
C GLN A 133 10.39 19.60 -21.33
N GLU A 134 9.49 19.70 -22.31
CA GLU A 134 8.07 19.96 -22.08
C GLU A 134 7.38 18.83 -21.32
N ALA A 135 7.54 17.57 -21.76
CA ALA A 135 6.94 16.41 -21.12
C ALA A 135 7.43 16.27 -19.67
N PHE A 136 8.71 16.53 -19.43
CA PHE A 136 9.30 16.50 -18.09
C PHE A 136 8.76 17.64 -17.21
N ALA A 137 8.62 18.85 -17.73
CA ALA A 137 8.07 19.99 -16.99
C ALA A 137 6.62 19.73 -16.57
N VAL A 138 5.78 19.20 -17.46
CA VAL A 138 4.41 18.81 -17.16
C VAL A 138 4.38 17.73 -16.08
N TRP A 139 5.20 16.67 -16.22
CA TRP A 139 5.29 15.61 -15.23
C TRP A 139 5.72 16.16 -13.86
N LEU A 140 6.76 16.99 -13.82
CA LEU A 140 7.27 17.60 -12.59
C LEU A 140 6.18 18.38 -11.84
N LEU A 141 5.38 19.17 -12.55
CA LEU A 141 4.33 20.01 -11.97
C LEU A 141 3.10 19.23 -11.52
N THR A 142 2.82 18.08 -12.11
CA THR A 142 1.62 17.29 -11.83
C THR A 142 1.85 16.16 -10.83
N ALA A 143 3.08 15.67 -10.74
CA ALA A 143 3.42 14.47 -9.98
C ALA A 143 4.15 14.72 -8.66
N PHE A 144 4.65 15.96 -8.45
CA PHE A 144 5.44 16.32 -7.27
C PHE A 144 4.83 17.47 -6.50
N ALA A 145 4.94 17.42 -5.18
CA ALA A 145 4.49 18.49 -4.30
C ALA A 145 5.41 19.72 -4.44
N LYS A 146 4.82 20.91 -4.24
CA LYS A 146 5.55 22.19 -4.28
C LYS A 146 6.37 22.36 -2.99
N GLN A 147 7.48 21.67 -2.90
CA GLN A 147 8.41 21.74 -1.77
C GLN A 147 9.83 21.36 -2.21
N ALA A 148 10.78 21.50 -1.31
CA ALA A 148 12.19 21.17 -1.52
C ALA A 148 12.78 21.78 -2.81
N ASP A 149 13.41 20.99 -3.65
CA ASP A 149 14.13 21.47 -4.84
C ASP A 149 13.25 21.62 -6.09
N LEU A 150 11.91 21.52 -5.98
CA LEU A 150 11.02 21.57 -7.16
C LEU A 150 11.23 22.84 -8.02
N ASP A 151 11.25 23.99 -7.36
CA ASP A 151 11.42 25.28 -8.07
C ASP A 151 12.83 25.39 -8.68
N TYR A 152 13.85 24.86 -8.03
CA TYR A 152 15.20 24.77 -8.59
C TYR A 152 15.21 23.93 -9.87
N VAL A 153 14.69 22.70 -9.81
CA VAL A 153 14.65 21.79 -10.98
C VAL A 153 13.86 22.43 -12.12
N ARG A 154 12.74 23.08 -11.81
CA ARG A 154 11.91 23.79 -12.80
C ARG A 154 12.67 24.93 -13.48
N ASN A 155 13.41 25.71 -12.72
CA ASN A 155 14.23 26.81 -13.26
C ASN A 155 15.33 26.27 -14.14
N VAL A 156 16.05 25.21 -13.72
CA VAL A 156 17.10 24.58 -14.55
C VAL A 156 16.50 24.14 -15.88
N ILE A 157 15.37 23.44 -15.89
CA ILE A 157 14.73 22.95 -17.11
C ILE A 157 14.27 24.11 -17.99
N GLY A 158 13.66 25.15 -17.42
CA GLY A 158 13.16 26.31 -18.14
C GLY A 158 14.28 27.16 -18.82
N THR A 159 15.51 27.04 -18.35
CA THR A 159 16.67 27.75 -18.92
C THR A 159 17.42 26.93 -19.97
N LEU A 160 17.12 25.63 -20.11
CA LEU A 160 17.75 24.78 -21.13
C LEU A 160 17.33 25.25 -22.53
N LYS A 161 18.32 25.62 -23.35
CA LYS A 161 18.13 25.97 -24.76
C LYS A 161 18.80 24.92 -25.66
N ALA A 162 18.43 24.91 -26.93
CA ALA A 162 19.00 24.04 -27.95
C ALA A 162 20.52 24.21 -28.19
N GLU A 163 21.13 25.23 -27.61
CA GLU A 163 22.58 25.42 -27.67
C GLU A 163 23.23 24.46 -26.66
N LYS A 164 23.88 23.47 -27.20
CA LYS A 164 24.74 22.41 -26.62
C LYS A 164 24.90 22.44 -25.08
N VAL A 165 24.46 21.38 -24.43
CA VAL A 165 25.10 20.96 -23.18
C VAL A 165 26.58 20.76 -23.57
N ALA A 166 27.44 21.68 -23.18
CA ALA A 166 28.85 21.56 -23.49
C ALA A 166 29.36 20.23 -22.94
N GLU A 167 30.34 19.65 -23.62
CA GLU A 167 30.98 18.41 -23.19
C GLU A 167 31.24 18.47 -21.69
N SER A 168 30.40 17.76 -20.93
CA SER A 168 30.52 17.74 -19.50
C SER A 168 31.68 16.83 -19.15
N THR A 169 32.57 17.30 -18.35
CA THR A 169 33.41 16.43 -17.52
C THR A 169 32.48 15.70 -16.60
N ASP A 170 31.81 14.67 -17.12
CA ASP A 170 30.89 13.83 -16.33
C ASP A 170 31.74 12.87 -15.50
N ASN A 171 31.97 13.21 -14.23
CA ASN A 171 32.62 12.34 -13.26
C ASN A 171 31.58 11.38 -12.60
N GLY A 172 30.39 11.23 -13.19
CA GLY A 172 29.28 10.43 -12.67
C GLY A 172 28.39 11.13 -11.65
N PHE A 173 28.84 12.23 -11.02
CA PHE A 173 28.09 12.94 -9.99
C PHE A 173 27.78 14.39 -10.35
N ALA A 174 28.73 15.14 -10.93
CA ALA A 174 28.55 16.52 -11.32
C ALA A 174 28.28 16.63 -12.82
N GLN A 175 27.30 17.43 -13.20
CA GLN A 175 26.97 17.74 -14.57
C GLN A 175 26.93 19.27 -14.74
N MET A 176 27.67 19.78 -15.70
CA MET A 176 27.69 21.23 -16.04
C MET A 176 26.76 21.49 -17.22
N VAL A 177 25.95 22.53 -17.12
CA VAL A 177 25.01 22.94 -18.16
C VAL A 177 25.32 24.36 -18.61
N ALA A 178 25.32 24.55 -19.90
CA ALA A 178 25.42 25.91 -20.46
C ALA A 178 24.12 26.68 -20.14
N THR A 179 24.26 27.78 -19.41
CA THR A 179 23.16 28.69 -19.09
C THR A 179 23.39 30.01 -19.76
N LYS A 180 22.33 30.60 -20.33
CA LYS A 180 22.38 31.93 -20.91
C LYS A 180 21.46 32.87 -20.12
N ASN A 181 22.07 33.75 -19.35
CA ASN A 181 21.37 34.86 -18.71
C ASN A 181 21.61 36.14 -19.51
N GLY A 182 20.67 36.51 -20.39
CA GLY A 182 20.78 37.67 -21.22
C GLY A 182 21.93 37.56 -22.23
N VAL A 183 22.93 38.47 -22.15
CA VAL A 183 24.09 38.53 -23.04
C VAL A 183 25.25 37.62 -22.58
N GLN A 184 25.23 37.16 -21.34
CA GLN A 184 26.30 36.31 -20.78
C GLN A 184 25.93 34.82 -20.87
N SER A 185 26.78 34.04 -21.50
CA SER A 185 26.75 32.59 -21.48
C SER A 185 27.72 32.10 -20.41
N GLY A 186 27.25 31.20 -19.53
CA GLY A 186 28.04 30.58 -18.46
C GLY A 186 27.70 29.12 -18.33
N PHE A 187 28.55 28.39 -17.61
CA PHE A 187 28.26 27.02 -17.19
C PHE A 187 27.79 27.05 -15.75
N ALA A 188 26.66 26.35 -15.45
CA ALA A 188 26.22 26.13 -14.11
C ALA A 188 26.27 24.63 -13.78
N GLU A 189 26.81 24.32 -12.63
CA GLU A 189 26.76 22.93 -12.10
C GLU A 189 25.33 22.57 -11.70
N VAL A 190 24.86 21.43 -12.15
CA VAL A 190 23.56 20.90 -11.77
C VAL A 190 23.66 20.28 -10.39
N LYS A 191 22.89 20.82 -9.43
CA LYS A 191 22.80 20.22 -8.08
C LYS A 191 22.39 18.76 -8.18
N ASN A 192 23.19 17.86 -7.63
CA ASN A 192 22.91 16.45 -7.49
C ASN A 192 23.41 15.94 -6.14
N PRO A 193 22.61 15.16 -5.39
CA PRO A 193 21.21 14.86 -5.67
C PRO A 193 20.29 16.08 -5.47
N VAL A 194 19.13 16.07 -6.16
CA VAL A 194 18.00 16.96 -5.86
C VAL A 194 16.99 16.24 -4.98
N VAL A 195 16.35 16.97 -4.08
CA VAL A 195 15.32 16.43 -3.18
C VAL A 195 13.95 16.84 -3.72
N LEU A 196 13.08 15.87 -3.98
CA LEU A 196 11.72 16.08 -4.48
C LEU A 196 10.73 15.22 -3.69
N ALA A 197 9.44 15.61 -3.69
CA ALA A 197 8.39 14.95 -2.94
C ALA A 197 7.26 14.45 -3.87
N PRO A 198 7.37 13.26 -4.44
CA PRO A 198 6.36 12.71 -5.36
C PRO A 198 5.10 12.25 -4.63
N TYR A 199 3.93 12.37 -5.32
CA TYR A 199 2.64 11.88 -4.83
C TYR A 199 2.54 10.35 -4.98
N ARG A 200 3.07 9.58 -4.03
CA ARG A 200 3.12 8.11 -4.06
C ARG A 200 2.41 7.39 -2.91
N SER A 201 1.84 8.14 -1.99
CA SER A 201 1.15 7.60 -0.82
C SER A 201 -0.22 8.24 -0.66
N PHE A 202 -0.92 7.89 0.39
CA PHE A 202 -2.27 8.37 0.69
C PHE A 202 -2.32 9.89 0.83
N PRO A 203 -3.44 10.53 0.38
CA PRO A 203 -3.58 11.98 0.40
C PRO A 203 -3.59 12.59 1.81
N GLU A 204 -3.93 11.80 2.83
CA GLU A 204 -4.00 12.25 4.22
C GLU A 204 -2.63 12.49 4.84
N ILE A 205 -1.56 11.96 4.26
CA ILE A 205 -0.20 12.21 4.74
C ILE A 205 0.55 13.15 3.80
N ALA A 206 1.41 13.98 4.36
CA ALA A 206 2.28 14.83 3.56
C ALA A 206 3.20 13.98 2.67
N PRO A 207 3.40 14.34 1.40
CA PRO A 207 4.34 13.66 0.52
C PRO A 207 5.72 13.55 1.15
N VAL A 208 6.35 12.39 0.97
CA VAL A 208 7.67 12.11 1.54
C VAL A 208 8.74 12.59 0.58
N GLU A 209 9.68 13.34 1.09
CA GLU A 209 10.85 13.79 0.35
C GLU A 209 11.78 12.63 0.03
N GLN A 210 12.35 12.68 -1.17
CA GLN A 210 13.25 11.66 -1.68
C GLN A 210 14.36 12.30 -2.53
N SER A 211 15.56 11.74 -2.43
CA SER A 211 16.69 12.14 -3.27
C SER A 211 16.61 11.51 -4.65
N PHE A 212 16.92 12.33 -5.66
CA PHE A 212 16.99 11.94 -7.06
C PHE A 212 18.27 12.45 -7.71
N LEU A 213 18.80 11.70 -8.67
CA LEU A 213 19.80 12.21 -9.60
C LEU A 213 19.09 12.79 -10.81
N LEU A 214 19.26 14.11 -11.01
CA LEU A 214 18.82 14.82 -12.21
C LEU A 214 19.88 14.66 -13.29
N ARG A 215 19.48 14.13 -14.45
CA ARG A 215 20.37 13.91 -15.59
C ARG A 215 19.84 14.61 -16.83
N LEU A 216 20.75 15.24 -17.52
CA LEU A 216 20.53 15.94 -18.77
C LEU A 216 21.37 15.26 -19.84
N LYS A 217 20.82 15.07 -21.03
CA LYS A 217 21.51 14.46 -22.15
C LYS A 217 21.16 15.25 -23.41
N ASN A 218 22.16 15.54 -24.27
CA ASN A 218 21.87 16.05 -25.59
C ASN A 218 21.07 15.01 -26.38
N ASP A 219 20.01 15.46 -27.00
CA ASP A 219 19.26 14.70 -28.02
C ASP A 219 19.99 14.84 -29.38
N GLU A 220 19.27 14.82 -30.47
CA GLU A 220 19.79 15.05 -31.79
C GLU A 220 20.25 16.52 -31.97
N ASP A 221 21.16 16.77 -32.92
CA ASP A 221 21.67 18.09 -33.22
C ASP A 221 20.55 19.12 -33.48
N GLY A 222 20.58 20.21 -32.74
CA GLY A 222 19.61 21.30 -32.84
C GLY A 222 18.34 21.14 -32.02
N LYS A 223 18.16 20.02 -31.28
CA LYS A 223 17.06 19.83 -30.35
C LYS A 223 17.45 20.21 -28.92
N PRO A 224 16.49 20.64 -28.09
CA PRO A 224 16.72 20.85 -26.67
C PRO A 224 17.15 19.53 -25.96
N PRO A 225 17.97 19.61 -24.91
CA PRO A 225 18.38 18.46 -24.15
C PRO A 225 17.17 17.70 -23.54
N VAL A 226 17.29 16.38 -23.43
CA VAL A 226 16.33 15.53 -22.72
C VAL A 226 16.73 15.37 -21.26
N VAL A 227 15.73 15.16 -20.40
CA VAL A 227 15.86 15.19 -18.94
C VAL A 227 15.38 13.89 -18.35
N ALA A 228 16.07 13.38 -17.32
CA ALA A 228 15.68 12.21 -16.56
C ALA A 228 15.88 12.40 -15.06
N LEU A 229 15.05 11.69 -14.24
CA LEU A 229 15.23 11.54 -12.81
C LEU A 229 15.49 10.07 -12.48
N PHE A 230 16.54 9.79 -11.73
CA PHE A 230 16.86 8.48 -11.21
C PHE A 230 16.71 8.46 -9.69
N ASN A 231 16.10 7.43 -9.13
CA ASN A 231 16.00 7.26 -7.68
C ASN A 231 17.40 7.16 -7.05
N ALA A 232 17.60 7.86 -5.93
CA ALA A 232 18.89 7.90 -5.23
C ALA A 232 18.79 7.62 -3.73
N ASP A 233 17.64 7.13 -3.21
CA ASP A 233 17.40 6.89 -1.79
C ASP A 233 17.22 5.40 -1.42
N ASN A 234 17.38 4.51 -2.38
CA ASN A 234 17.24 3.05 -2.19
C ASN A 234 15.95 2.62 -1.48
N GLY A 235 14.86 3.40 -1.62
CA GLY A 235 13.54 3.07 -1.06
C GLY A 235 13.30 3.56 0.38
N GLY A 236 14.18 4.36 0.94
CA GLY A 236 14.02 4.93 2.29
C GLY A 236 12.70 5.70 2.48
N TRP A 237 12.22 6.36 1.42
CA TRP A 237 10.92 7.03 1.40
C TRP A 237 9.75 6.14 1.83
N ALA A 238 9.80 4.83 1.50
CA ALA A 238 8.70 3.91 1.80
C ALA A 238 8.59 3.65 3.31
N VAL A 239 9.72 3.55 4.00
CA VAL A 239 9.76 3.40 5.46
C VAL A 239 9.18 4.63 6.15
N GLU A 240 9.57 5.82 5.69
CA GLU A 240 9.04 7.08 6.21
C GLU A 240 7.53 7.22 5.93
N ALA A 241 7.06 6.85 4.74
CA ALA A 241 5.63 6.86 4.40
C ALA A 241 4.83 5.93 5.32
N VAL A 242 5.30 4.71 5.57
CA VAL A 242 4.67 3.76 6.51
C VAL A 242 4.61 4.37 7.92
N ALA A 243 5.68 5.00 8.39
CA ALA A 243 5.70 5.66 9.70
C ALA A 243 4.65 6.78 9.80
N ARG A 244 4.53 7.63 8.75
CA ARG A 244 3.51 8.70 8.69
C ARG A 244 2.09 8.15 8.64
N ILE A 245 1.84 7.08 7.87
CA ILE A 245 0.54 6.39 7.84
C ILE A 245 0.17 5.89 9.23
N LYS A 246 1.11 5.21 9.91
CA LYS A 246 0.87 4.70 11.28
C LYS A 246 0.58 5.83 12.26
N ALA A 247 1.30 6.93 12.19
CA ALA A 247 1.09 8.09 13.06
C ALA A 247 -0.29 8.72 12.82
N TRP A 248 -0.70 8.89 11.56
CA TRP A 248 -2.02 9.40 11.20
C TRP A 248 -3.15 8.50 11.71
N LEU A 249 -3.04 7.20 11.45
CA LEU A 249 -4.04 6.22 11.91
C LEU A 249 -4.10 6.14 13.45
N ALA A 250 -2.98 6.22 14.14
CA ALA A 250 -2.95 6.22 15.60
C ALA A 250 -3.62 7.46 16.21
N ALA A 251 -3.52 8.61 15.54
CA ALA A 251 -4.21 9.82 15.94
C ALA A 251 -5.73 9.70 15.74
N GLU A 252 -6.18 9.14 14.62
CA GLU A 252 -7.59 8.96 14.29
C GLU A 252 -8.26 7.83 15.07
N LEU A 253 -7.52 6.76 15.39
CA LEU A 253 -8.00 5.52 15.98
C LEU A 253 -7.13 5.07 17.18
N PRO A 254 -7.11 5.83 18.28
CA PRO A 254 -6.18 5.60 19.39
C PRO A 254 -6.39 4.28 20.14
N LYS A 255 -7.54 3.61 19.94
CA LYS A 255 -7.85 2.33 20.59
C LYS A 255 -7.60 1.12 19.69
N THR A 256 -7.32 1.32 18.42
CA THR A 256 -7.15 0.24 17.44
C THR A 256 -5.66 -0.10 17.29
N PRO A 257 -5.22 -1.34 17.52
CA PRO A 257 -3.84 -1.74 17.31
C PRO A 257 -3.41 -1.55 15.85
N ILE A 258 -2.22 -1.00 15.62
CA ILE A 258 -1.66 -0.73 14.30
C ILE A 258 -0.30 -1.39 14.20
N ILE A 259 -0.13 -2.26 13.20
CA ILE A 259 1.12 -2.95 12.85
C ILE A 259 1.58 -2.59 11.44
N GLY A 260 2.89 -2.73 11.18
CA GLY A 260 3.49 -2.46 9.86
C GLY A 260 4.91 -1.97 9.98
#